data_3fdd21c84e3e18f87bec9502adff7467
#
_entry.id   3fdd21c84e3e18f87bec9502adff7467
#
_cell.length_a   1.000
_cell.length_b   1.000
_cell.length_c   1.000
_cell.angle_alpha   90.00
_cell.angle_beta   90.00
_cell.angle_gamma   90.00
#
_symmetry.space_group_name_H-M   'P 1'
#
loop_
_entity.id
_entity.type
_entity.pdbx_description
1 polymer ?
#
loop_
_entity_poly.entity_id
_entity_poly.type
_entity_poly.pdbx_seq_one_letter_code
_entity_poly.pdbx_strand_id
1 'polypeptide(L)'
;VNEFLANLPYERKPKSLYEPIRYVLSMGGKRIRPTLMLLGYNLFKDNPEKILMNAVALETYHNYTLLHDDLMDNADLRRGHETVHKKWDANTAILSGDSMLVLAYERMAQCDEKHLAKVLKLFTSTALEIGEGQQFDMEFENRNDVKEEEYIEMIRLKTSVLLACALKMGAI
;
A
#
# COMPACT_ATOMS: atom_id res chain seq x y z
N VAL A 1 -1.77 -8.30 -12.84
CA VAL A 1 -1.99 -7.26 -11.80
C VAL A 1 -2.52 -5.96 -12.40
N ASN A 2 -1.81 -5.36 -13.37
CA ASN A 2 -2.24 -4.07 -13.96
C ASN A 2 -3.63 -4.14 -14.61
N GLU A 3 -3.89 -5.16 -15.42
CA GLU A 3 -5.21 -5.40 -16.03
C GLU A 3 -6.29 -5.57 -14.95
N PHE A 4 -5.98 -6.27 -13.88
CA PHE A 4 -6.91 -6.47 -12.77
C PHE A 4 -7.19 -5.17 -12.02
N LEU A 5 -6.16 -4.35 -11.74
CA LEU A 5 -6.32 -3.03 -11.13
C LEU A 5 -7.17 -2.08 -11.99
N ALA A 6 -7.00 -2.11 -13.32
CA ALA A 6 -7.75 -1.28 -14.25
C ALA A 6 -9.23 -1.65 -14.31
N ASN A 7 -9.58 -2.92 -14.08
CA ASN A 7 -10.95 -3.45 -14.16
C ASN A 7 -11.68 -3.50 -12.80
N LEU A 8 -11.05 -3.01 -11.72
CA LEU A 8 -11.72 -2.97 -10.42
C LEU A 8 -12.91 -2.00 -10.44
N PRO A 9 -14.04 -2.37 -9.80
CA PRO A 9 -15.27 -1.57 -9.79
C PRO A 9 -15.16 -0.35 -8.88
N TYR A 10 -14.44 0.68 -9.35
CA TYR A 10 -14.34 1.97 -8.65
C TYR A 10 -15.50 2.92 -9.02
N GLU A 11 -16.51 2.45 -9.76
CA GLU A 11 -17.72 3.22 -10.07
C GLU A 11 -18.71 3.20 -8.91
N ARG A 12 -18.24 3.64 -7.75
CA ARG A 12 -19.06 3.79 -6.53
C ARG A 12 -19.41 5.26 -6.32
N LYS A 13 -20.44 5.51 -5.52
CA LYS A 13 -20.80 6.86 -5.07
C LYS A 13 -20.33 7.08 -3.63
N PRO A 14 -19.91 8.31 -3.26
CA PRO A 14 -19.80 9.49 -4.13
C PRO A 14 -18.58 9.41 -5.07
N LYS A 15 -18.71 9.89 -6.31
CA LYS A 15 -17.62 9.86 -7.30
C LYS A 15 -16.37 10.59 -6.80
N SER A 16 -16.53 11.72 -6.12
CA SER A 16 -15.44 12.52 -5.55
C SER A 16 -14.55 11.75 -4.58
N LEU A 17 -15.03 10.64 -3.98
CA LEU A 17 -14.23 9.77 -3.12
C LEU A 17 -13.45 8.74 -3.93
N TYR A 18 -14.06 8.16 -4.97
CA TYR A 18 -13.50 7.02 -5.70
C TYR A 18 -12.67 7.41 -6.94
N GLU A 19 -12.91 8.57 -7.54
CA GLU A 19 -12.10 9.08 -8.66
C GLU A 19 -10.63 9.27 -8.29
N PRO A 20 -10.27 9.86 -7.12
CA PRO A 20 -8.87 9.96 -6.70
C PRO A 20 -8.23 8.59 -6.47
N ILE A 21 -8.97 7.60 -5.95
CA ILE A 21 -8.49 6.23 -5.76
C ILE A 21 -8.11 5.61 -7.10
N ARG A 22 -9.02 5.69 -8.09
CA ARG A 22 -8.76 5.21 -9.44
C ARG A 22 -7.57 5.93 -10.08
N TYR A 23 -7.51 7.23 -9.92
CA TYR A 23 -6.42 8.06 -10.42
C TYR A 23 -5.06 7.60 -9.90
N VAL A 24 -4.90 7.46 -8.57
CA VAL A 24 -3.65 6.99 -7.95
C VAL A 24 -3.25 5.60 -8.44
N LEU A 25 -4.19 4.66 -8.49
CA LEU A 25 -3.92 3.29 -8.94
C LEU A 25 -3.58 3.21 -10.43
N SER A 26 -4.06 4.17 -11.25
CA SER A 26 -3.76 4.28 -12.68
C SER A 26 -2.40 4.90 -13.00
N MET A 27 -1.74 5.59 -12.06
CA MET A 27 -0.41 6.20 -12.27
C MET A 27 0.70 5.19 -12.61
N GLY A 28 0.39 3.89 -12.60
CA GLY A 28 1.35 2.84 -12.90
C GLY A 28 2.28 2.53 -11.72
N GLY A 29 3.46 2.01 -12.05
CA GLY A 29 4.49 1.62 -11.09
C GLY A 29 5.09 0.25 -11.41
N LYS A 30 6.18 -0.09 -10.73
CA LYS A 30 6.93 -1.35 -10.96
C LYS A 30 6.18 -2.60 -10.43
N ARG A 31 5.15 -2.42 -9.62
CA ARG A 31 4.33 -3.52 -9.02
C ARG A 31 5.18 -4.61 -8.34
N ILE A 32 6.28 -4.22 -7.71
CA ILE A 32 7.22 -5.17 -7.09
C ILE A 32 6.52 -5.96 -5.97
N ARG A 33 5.74 -5.30 -5.11
CA ARG A 33 5.09 -5.95 -3.96
C ARG A 33 4.06 -7.02 -4.37
N PRO A 34 3.08 -6.74 -5.23
CA PRO A 34 2.18 -7.77 -5.69
C PRO A 34 2.91 -8.88 -6.47
N THR A 35 3.95 -8.55 -7.24
CA THR A 35 4.77 -9.56 -7.94
C THR A 35 5.49 -10.48 -6.96
N LEU A 36 6.11 -9.93 -5.91
CA LEU A 36 6.77 -10.74 -4.87
C LEU A 36 5.77 -11.66 -4.15
N MET A 37 4.55 -11.21 -3.89
CA MET A 37 3.51 -12.05 -3.29
C MET A 37 3.16 -13.22 -4.20
N LEU A 38 2.93 -12.98 -5.49
CA LEU A 38 2.62 -14.03 -6.47
C LEU A 38 3.79 -15.01 -6.64
N LEU A 39 5.03 -14.50 -6.66
CA LEU A 39 6.24 -15.34 -6.71
C LEU A 39 6.39 -16.18 -5.44
N GLY A 40 6.16 -15.58 -4.25
CA GLY A 40 6.16 -16.31 -2.98
C GLY A 40 5.17 -17.47 -2.98
N TYR A 41 3.96 -17.26 -3.52
CA TYR A 41 2.97 -18.31 -3.70
C TYR A 41 3.44 -19.40 -4.66
N ASN A 42 4.03 -19.01 -5.79
CA ASN A 42 4.51 -19.95 -6.81
C ASN A 42 5.68 -20.84 -6.36
N LEU A 43 6.33 -20.55 -5.24
CA LEU A 43 7.30 -21.48 -4.65
C LEU A 43 6.64 -22.75 -4.09
N PHE A 44 5.33 -22.73 -3.84
CA PHE A 44 4.60 -23.81 -3.19
C PHE A 44 3.37 -24.30 -3.98
N LYS A 45 2.83 -23.48 -4.88
CA LYS A 45 1.59 -23.74 -5.63
C LYS A 45 1.65 -23.15 -7.04
N ASP A 46 0.96 -23.77 -8.00
CA ASP A 46 1.01 -23.41 -9.41
C ASP A 46 -0.08 -22.44 -9.90
N ASN A 47 -1.01 -22.01 -9.03
CA ASN A 47 -2.16 -21.19 -9.42
C ASN A 47 -2.17 -19.83 -8.69
N PRO A 48 -1.27 -18.88 -9.04
CA PRO A 48 -1.16 -17.59 -8.35
C PRO A 48 -2.40 -16.70 -8.50
N GLU A 49 -3.28 -16.98 -9.47
CA GLU A 49 -4.55 -16.28 -9.66
C GLU A 49 -5.44 -16.36 -8.41
N LYS A 50 -5.33 -17.43 -7.61
CA LYS A 50 -6.09 -17.61 -6.37
C LYS A 50 -5.85 -16.52 -5.34
N ILE A 51 -4.64 -15.94 -5.34
CA ILE A 51 -4.27 -14.87 -4.40
C ILE A 51 -4.12 -13.51 -5.08
N LEU A 52 -4.59 -13.39 -6.33
CA LEU A 52 -4.48 -12.13 -7.08
C LEU A 52 -5.19 -10.97 -6.37
N MET A 53 -6.34 -11.22 -5.73
CA MET A 53 -7.04 -10.21 -4.95
C MET A 53 -6.23 -9.73 -3.74
N ASN A 54 -5.52 -10.63 -3.07
CA ASN A 54 -4.63 -10.29 -1.95
C ASN A 54 -3.41 -9.49 -2.44
N ALA A 55 -2.85 -9.85 -3.61
CA ALA A 55 -1.77 -9.09 -4.22
C ALA A 55 -2.21 -7.66 -4.61
N VAL A 56 -3.43 -7.51 -5.12
CA VAL A 56 -4.05 -6.21 -5.41
C VAL A 56 -4.37 -5.43 -4.13
N ALA A 57 -4.78 -6.11 -3.06
CA ALA A 57 -4.98 -5.50 -1.74
C ALA A 57 -3.68 -4.86 -1.23
N LEU A 58 -2.57 -5.59 -1.33
CA LEU A 58 -1.25 -5.10 -0.92
C LEU A 58 -0.80 -3.89 -1.75
N GLU A 59 -1.04 -3.91 -3.05
CA GLU A 59 -0.73 -2.77 -3.93
C GLU A 59 -1.65 -1.57 -3.65
N THR A 60 -2.92 -1.82 -3.31
CA THR A 60 -3.85 -0.76 -2.89
C THR A 60 -3.36 -0.10 -1.60
N TYR A 61 -2.97 -0.90 -0.61
CA TYR A 61 -2.36 -0.42 0.63
C TYR A 61 -1.09 0.39 0.36
N HIS A 62 -0.19 -0.11 -0.48
CA HIS A 62 1.02 0.63 -0.84
C HIS A 62 0.71 2.00 -1.47
N ASN A 63 -0.26 2.07 -2.37
CA ASN A 63 -0.64 3.34 -2.98
C ASN A 63 -1.37 4.27 -1.98
N TYR A 64 -2.08 3.73 -0.99
CA TYR A 64 -2.58 4.48 0.16
C TYR A 64 -1.44 5.18 0.91
N THR A 65 -0.37 4.44 1.28
CA THR A 65 0.77 5.04 1.98
C THR A 65 1.44 6.13 1.16
N LEU A 66 1.58 5.94 -0.16
CA LEU A 66 2.14 6.96 -1.05
C LEU A 66 1.26 8.22 -1.14
N LEU A 67 -0.07 8.06 -1.16
CA LEU A 67 -1.00 9.18 -1.23
C LEU A 67 -0.93 10.06 0.02
N HIS A 68 -0.86 9.45 1.20
CA HIS A 68 -0.70 10.17 2.46
C HIS A 68 0.70 10.76 2.64
N ASP A 69 1.75 10.04 2.23
CA ASP A 69 3.13 10.51 2.20
C ASP A 69 3.25 11.80 1.34
N ASP A 70 2.69 11.79 0.14
CA ASP A 70 2.65 12.97 -0.76
C ASP A 70 1.97 14.18 -0.10
N LEU A 71 0.92 13.96 0.67
CA LEU A 71 0.23 15.04 1.40
C LEU A 71 1.08 15.58 2.54
N MET A 72 1.71 14.69 3.33
CA MET A 72 2.57 15.07 4.45
C MET A 72 3.80 15.85 3.97
N ASP A 73 4.41 15.40 2.86
CA ASP A 73 5.59 16.05 2.24
C ASP A 73 5.22 17.27 1.40
N ASN A 74 3.93 17.59 1.24
CA ASN A 74 3.42 18.63 0.33
C ASN A 74 3.98 18.49 -1.09
N ALA A 75 4.16 17.26 -1.57
CA ALA A 75 4.74 16.97 -2.87
C ALA A 75 3.82 17.39 -4.02
N ASP A 76 4.37 18.02 -5.06
CA ASP A 76 3.59 18.47 -6.21
C ASP A 76 3.30 17.33 -7.20
N LEU A 77 4.25 16.43 -7.37
CA LEU A 77 4.20 15.38 -8.39
C LEU A 77 4.56 14.00 -7.82
N ARG A 78 3.84 12.96 -8.30
CA ARG A 78 4.16 11.54 -8.12
C ARG A 78 4.21 10.86 -9.48
N ARG A 79 5.34 10.25 -9.84
CA ARG A 79 5.52 9.56 -11.15
C ARG A 79 5.18 10.44 -12.36
N GLY A 80 5.44 11.74 -12.28
CA GLY A 80 5.14 12.71 -13.34
C GLY A 80 3.68 13.18 -13.39
N HIS A 81 2.83 12.75 -12.45
CA HIS A 81 1.44 13.18 -12.32
C HIS A 81 1.27 14.06 -11.08
N GLU A 82 0.33 15.00 -11.12
CA GLU A 82 -0.03 15.79 -9.94
C GLU A 82 -0.46 14.87 -8.79
N THR A 83 -0.05 15.20 -7.56
CA THR A 83 -0.52 14.50 -6.37
C THR A 83 -2.00 14.78 -6.10
N VAL A 84 -2.68 13.90 -5.34
CA VAL A 84 -4.13 14.03 -5.12
C VAL A 84 -4.49 15.35 -4.45
N HIS A 85 -3.72 15.78 -3.44
CA HIS A 85 -4.00 17.03 -2.73
C HIS A 85 -3.76 18.28 -3.58
N LYS A 86 -2.95 18.20 -4.63
CA LYS A 86 -2.77 19.31 -5.61
C LYS A 86 -3.88 19.32 -6.65
N LYS A 87 -4.26 18.14 -7.14
CA LYS A 87 -5.29 17.99 -8.19
C LYS A 87 -6.71 18.20 -7.67
N TRP A 88 -6.98 17.83 -6.42
CA TRP A 88 -8.26 18.03 -5.71
C TRP A 88 -8.05 18.95 -4.52
N ASP A 89 -7.91 18.40 -3.34
CA ASP A 89 -7.63 19.10 -2.08
C ASP A 89 -7.13 18.13 -1.00
N ALA A 90 -6.67 18.67 0.13
CA ALA A 90 -6.14 17.89 1.24
C ALA A 90 -7.17 16.95 1.87
N ASN A 91 -8.42 17.40 2.05
CA ASN A 91 -9.48 16.57 2.65
C ASN A 91 -9.84 15.39 1.75
N THR A 92 -9.88 15.61 0.43
CA THR A 92 -10.07 14.56 -0.57
C THR A 92 -8.93 13.54 -0.50
N ALA A 93 -7.68 14.00 -0.36
CA ALA A 93 -6.54 13.10 -0.20
C ALA A 93 -6.66 12.24 1.07
N ILE A 94 -7.02 12.84 2.21
CA ILE A 94 -7.22 12.12 3.46
C ILE A 94 -8.31 11.07 3.32
N LEU A 95 -9.53 11.47 2.92
CA LEU A 95 -10.68 10.57 2.85
C LEU A 95 -10.52 9.46 1.81
N SER A 96 -9.94 9.78 0.65
CA SER A 96 -9.66 8.77 -0.38
C SER A 96 -8.59 7.78 0.08
N GLY A 97 -7.55 8.26 0.75
CA GLY A 97 -6.53 7.42 1.35
C GLY A 97 -7.09 6.49 2.42
N ASP A 98 -7.85 7.01 3.38
CA ASP A 98 -8.52 6.19 4.42
C ASP A 98 -9.42 5.12 3.79
N SER A 99 -10.16 5.48 2.73
CA SER A 99 -10.97 4.53 1.99
C SER A 99 -10.14 3.47 1.27
N MET A 100 -8.96 3.82 0.76
CA MET A 100 -8.02 2.83 0.17
C MET A 100 -7.51 1.85 1.23
N LEU A 101 -7.23 2.30 2.45
CA LEU A 101 -6.87 1.42 3.57
C LEU A 101 -7.97 0.39 3.85
N VAL A 102 -9.22 0.85 3.97
CA VAL A 102 -10.38 -0.03 4.20
C VAL A 102 -10.59 -1.00 3.02
N LEU A 103 -10.47 -0.53 1.79
CA LEU A 103 -10.55 -1.37 0.58
C LEU A 103 -9.43 -2.42 0.52
N ALA A 104 -8.24 -2.09 1.03
CA ALA A 104 -7.16 -3.06 1.13
C ALA A 104 -7.51 -4.18 2.12
N TYR A 105 -8.06 -3.86 3.29
CA TYR A 105 -8.55 -4.85 4.25
C TYR A 105 -9.71 -5.68 3.69
N GLU A 106 -10.71 -5.05 3.04
CA GLU A 106 -11.84 -5.74 2.40
C GLU A 106 -11.36 -6.81 1.41
N ARG A 107 -10.37 -6.48 0.59
CA ARG A 107 -9.79 -7.40 -0.40
C ARG A 107 -8.86 -8.44 0.25
N MET A 108 -8.09 -8.03 1.26
CA MET A 108 -7.22 -8.94 1.98
C MET A 108 -8.02 -10.05 2.66
N ALA A 109 -9.22 -9.73 3.16
CA ALA A 109 -10.13 -10.67 3.79
C ALA A 109 -10.79 -11.67 2.80
N GLN A 110 -10.59 -11.53 1.50
CA GLN A 110 -11.08 -12.48 0.48
C GLN A 110 -10.16 -13.70 0.26
N CYS A 111 -9.15 -13.90 1.13
CA CYS A 111 -8.35 -15.11 1.13
C CYS A 111 -9.16 -16.31 1.65
N ASP A 112 -8.62 -17.51 1.48
CA ASP A 112 -9.20 -18.75 2.05
C ASP A 112 -9.34 -18.61 3.58
N GLU A 113 -10.52 -18.94 4.13
CA GLU A 113 -10.85 -18.78 5.55
C GLU A 113 -9.82 -19.41 6.50
N LYS A 114 -9.24 -20.55 6.11
CA LYS A 114 -8.21 -21.24 6.93
C LYS A 114 -6.93 -20.41 7.11
N HIS A 115 -6.67 -19.44 6.21
CA HIS A 115 -5.51 -18.57 6.25
C HIS A 115 -5.83 -17.17 6.76
N LEU A 116 -7.11 -16.79 6.86
CA LEU A 116 -7.58 -15.44 7.13
C LEU A 116 -6.91 -14.83 8.38
N ALA A 117 -6.91 -15.55 9.49
CA ALA A 117 -6.33 -15.03 10.73
C ALA A 117 -4.83 -14.75 10.61
N LYS A 118 -4.06 -15.62 9.91
CA LYS A 118 -2.63 -15.44 9.69
C LYS A 118 -2.35 -14.27 8.76
N VAL A 119 -3.11 -14.17 7.66
CA VAL A 119 -3.01 -13.12 6.66
C VAL A 119 -3.28 -11.77 7.30
N LEU A 120 -4.40 -11.61 8.00
CA LEU A 120 -4.75 -10.35 8.65
C LEU A 120 -3.78 -9.98 9.77
N LYS A 121 -3.31 -10.94 10.58
CA LYS A 121 -2.30 -10.67 11.61
C LYS A 121 -1.00 -10.14 11.00
N LEU A 122 -0.49 -10.79 9.95
CA LEU A 122 0.72 -10.37 9.25
C LEU A 122 0.54 -8.99 8.63
N PHE A 123 -0.58 -8.76 7.92
CA PHE A 123 -0.87 -7.49 7.27
C PHE A 123 -0.98 -6.35 8.29
N THR A 124 -1.75 -6.55 9.37
CA THR A 124 -1.96 -5.53 10.40
C THR A 124 -0.67 -5.17 11.13
N SER A 125 0.15 -6.16 11.52
CA SER A 125 1.44 -5.87 12.18
C SER A 125 2.37 -5.09 11.24
N THR A 126 2.43 -5.46 9.96
CA THR A 126 3.22 -4.74 8.97
C THR A 126 2.71 -3.31 8.74
N ALA A 127 1.38 -3.12 8.72
CA ALA A 127 0.78 -1.79 8.58
C ALA A 127 1.15 -0.85 9.73
N LEU A 128 1.19 -1.38 10.96
CA LEU A 128 1.65 -0.61 12.14
C LEU A 128 3.13 -0.25 12.04
N GLU A 129 4.00 -1.22 11.68
CA GLU A 129 5.43 -0.96 11.47
C GLU A 129 5.68 0.14 10.43
N ILE A 130 4.90 0.18 9.35
CA ILE A 130 5.01 1.23 8.33
C ILE A 130 4.62 2.60 8.89
N GLY A 131 3.57 2.67 9.71
CA GLY A 131 3.19 3.90 10.40
C GLY A 131 4.28 4.40 11.33
N GLU A 132 4.90 3.50 12.10
CA GLU A 132 6.05 3.81 12.96
C GLU A 132 7.24 4.33 12.13
N GLY A 133 7.54 3.69 10.99
CA GLY A 133 8.60 4.12 10.08
C GLY A 133 8.34 5.51 9.48
N GLN A 134 7.10 5.82 9.12
CA GLN A 134 6.71 7.14 8.65
C GLN A 134 6.85 8.19 9.74
N GLN A 135 6.48 7.88 10.97
CA GLN A 135 6.66 8.80 12.10
C GLN A 135 8.13 9.11 12.37
N PHE A 136 9.00 8.11 12.35
CA PHE A 136 10.45 8.33 12.46
C PHE A 136 11.00 9.20 11.34
N ASP A 137 10.56 9.00 10.11
CA ASP A 137 10.99 9.80 8.95
C ASP A 137 10.66 11.29 9.16
N MET A 138 9.43 11.61 9.59
CA MET A 138 9.00 12.96 9.92
C MET A 138 9.78 13.57 11.11
N GLU A 139 10.05 12.78 12.15
CA GLU A 139 10.82 13.25 13.31
C GLU A 139 12.28 13.57 12.94
N PHE A 140 12.85 12.79 12.02
CA PHE A 140 14.25 12.96 11.59
C PHE A 140 14.46 14.24 10.78
N GLU A 141 13.44 14.79 10.13
CA GLU A 141 13.53 16.10 9.46
C GLU A 141 13.91 17.24 10.42
N ASN A 142 13.58 17.10 11.70
CA ASN A 142 13.82 18.12 12.73
C ASN A 142 14.98 17.78 13.66
N ARG A 143 15.75 16.70 13.39
CA ARG A 143 16.87 16.24 14.19
C ARG A 143 18.20 16.33 13.43
N ASN A 144 19.24 16.79 14.11
CA ASN A 144 20.60 16.86 13.58
C ASN A 144 21.53 15.78 14.17
N ASP A 145 21.00 14.92 15.03
CA ASP A 145 21.74 13.92 15.82
C ASP A 145 21.35 12.47 15.45
N VAL A 146 20.62 12.28 14.35
CA VAL A 146 20.18 10.95 13.89
C VAL A 146 21.37 10.08 13.56
N LYS A 147 21.46 8.91 14.19
CA LYS A 147 22.50 7.92 13.95
C LYS A 147 22.15 7.03 12.75
N GLU A 148 23.19 6.42 12.17
CA GLU A 148 23.03 5.51 11.03
C GLU A 148 22.08 4.34 11.35
N GLU A 149 22.19 3.77 12.55
CA GLU A 149 21.33 2.65 12.97
C GLU A 149 19.86 3.06 13.07
N GLU A 150 19.58 4.27 13.56
CA GLU A 150 18.21 4.82 13.63
C GLU A 150 17.63 5.02 12.21
N TYR A 151 18.46 5.54 11.31
CA TYR A 151 18.06 5.77 9.91
C TYR A 151 17.79 4.45 9.16
N ILE A 152 18.64 3.44 9.35
CA ILE A 152 18.44 2.11 8.76
C ILE A 152 17.17 1.46 9.33
N GLU A 153 16.90 1.60 10.62
CA GLU A 153 15.67 1.07 11.23
C GLU A 153 14.43 1.78 10.67
N MET A 154 14.46 3.08 10.50
CA MET A 154 13.38 3.83 9.85
C MET A 154 13.12 3.31 8.42
N ILE A 155 14.15 3.12 7.59
CA ILE A 155 14.01 2.55 6.24
C ILE A 155 13.46 1.12 6.30
N ARG A 156 13.90 0.32 7.26
CA ARG A 156 13.37 -1.05 7.46
C ARG A 156 11.87 -0.99 7.67
N LEU A 157 11.41 -0.17 8.59
CA LEU A 157 10.00 -0.01 8.94
C LEU A 157 9.19 0.62 7.79
N LYS A 158 9.64 1.75 7.24
CA LYS A 158 8.92 2.47 6.19
C LYS A 158 8.84 1.68 4.88
N THR A 159 9.85 0.87 4.53
CA THR A 159 10.00 0.29 3.20
C THR A 159 10.12 -1.23 3.18
N SER A 160 11.05 -1.80 3.96
CA SER A 160 11.45 -3.22 3.81
C SER A 160 10.40 -4.19 4.34
N VAL A 161 9.71 -3.84 5.42
CA VAL A 161 8.70 -4.71 6.06
C VAL A 161 7.57 -5.09 5.10
N LEU A 162 7.15 -4.18 4.21
CA LEU A 162 6.10 -4.48 3.24
C LEU A 162 6.57 -5.43 2.13
N LEU A 163 7.84 -5.39 1.76
CA LEU A 163 8.43 -6.35 0.81
C LEU A 163 8.50 -7.75 1.45
N ALA A 164 8.94 -7.82 2.70
CA ALA A 164 8.96 -9.07 3.46
C ALA A 164 7.55 -9.62 3.70
N CYS A 165 6.59 -8.74 4.01
CA CYS A 165 5.17 -9.10 4.13
C CYS A 165 4.63 -9.72 2.84
N ALA A 166 4.94 -9.13 1.68
CA ALA A 166 4.52 -9.64 0.38
C ALA A 166 4.95 -11.10 0.17
N LEU A 167 6.24 -11.39 0.37
CA LEU A 167 6.77 -12.77 0.22
C LEU A 167 6.16 -13.74 1.24
N LYS A 168 6.11 -13.35 2.53
CA LYS A 168 5.53 -14.18 3.59
C LYS A 168 4.05 -14.48 3.33
N MET A 169 3.30 -13.49 2.86
CA MET A 169 1.87 -13.64 2.59
C MET A 169 1.62 -14.61 1.43
N GLY A 170 2.45 -14.55 0.38
CA GLY A 170 2.40 -15.53 -0.70
C GLY A 170 2.69 -16.96 -0.25
N ALA A 171 3.47 -17.15 0.81
CA ALA A 171 3.84 -18.46 1.34
C ALA A 171 2.82 -19.04 2.37
N ILE A 172 1.85 -18.25 2.84
CA ILE A 172 0.79 -18.68 3.76
C ILE A 172 -0.29 -19.45 3.01
#